data_c7a30580bb928866308cb6a95e455dfe
#
_entry.id   c7a30580bb928866308cb6a95e455dfe
#
_cell.length_a   1.000
_cell.length_b   1.000
_cell.length_c   1.000
_cell.angle_alpha   90.00
_cell.angle_beta   90.00
_cell.angle_gamma   90.00
#
_symmetry.space_group_name_H-M   'P 1'
#
loop_
_entity.id
_entity.type
_entity.pdbx_description
1 polymer ?
#
loop_
_entity_poly.entity_id
_entity_poly.type
_entity_poly.pdbx_seq_one_letter_code
_entity_poly.pdbx_strand_id
1 'polypeptide(L)'
;MLCEQILGKLEEMDVSGRRVEYVEIQWHEAFKKIHRKITDQGREVGIRMDDSVLSRGLFQGDVIYADEEVVIAVSTPPCEVIEISLTEGHEMMAAKVCYEIGNRHAPLFWGENDTYITIYDEPMMAMVSRIHGVRAEKKMAKLDFDKRISAAIHNHHH
;
A
#
# COMPACT_ATOMS: atom_id res chain seq x y z
N MET A 1 -23.27 2.34 -9.96
CA MET A 1 -22.67 0.99 -9.89
C MET A 1 -22.14 0.78 -8.48
N LEU A 2 -22.45 -0.35 -7.88
CA LEU A 2 -22.00 -0.69 -6.52
C LEU A 2 -21.15 -1.97 -6.58
N CYS A 3 -19.95 -1.92 -6.00
CA CYS A 3 -19.01 -3.04 -5.92
C CYS A 3 -18.86 -3.47 -4.47
N GLU A 4 -19.11 -4.75 -4.20
CA GLU A 4 -19.18 -5.27 -2.82
C GLU A 4 -18.20 -6.42 -2.56
N GLN A 5 -17.44 -6.83 -3.58
CA GLN A 5 -16.51 -7.96 -3.49
C GLN A 5 -15.24 -7.71 -4.27
N ILE A 6 -14.16 -8.31 -3.81
CA ILE A 6 -12.92 -8.44 -4.58
C ILE A 6 -13.02 -9.76 -5.33
N LEU A 7 -13.04 -9.68 -6.66
CA LEU A 7 -13.25 -10.84 -7.54
C LEU A 7 -11.97 -11.61 -7.84
N GLY A 8 -10.82 -11.03 -7.57
CA GLY A 8 -9.51 -11.60 -7.84
C GLY A 8 -8.49 -10.54 -8.20
N LYS A 9 -7.37 -10.97 -8.77
CA LYS A 9 -6.30 -10.09 -9.24
C LYS A 9 -6.39 -9.90 -10.76
N LEU A 10 -6.16 -8.68 -11.22
CA LEU A 10 -6.20 -8.36 -12.65
C LEU A 10 -5.19 -9.20 -13.46
N GLU A 11 -4.01 -9.41 -12.92
CA GLU A 11 -2.94 -10.20 -13.57
C GLU A 11 -3.30 -11.69 -13.75
N GLU A 12 -4.23 -12.20 -12.97
CA GLU A 12 -4.71 -13.59 -13.02
C GLU A 12 -6.00 -13.75 -13.81
N MET A 13 -6.57 -12.65 -14.31
CA MET A 13 -7.85 -12.63 -15.01
C MET A 13 -7.66 -12.48 -16.52
N ASP A 14 -8.42 -13.24 -17.29
CA ASP A 14 -8.50 -13.04 -18.74
C ASP A 14 -9.35 -11.80 -19.06
N VAL A 15 -8.70 -10.75 -19.53
CA VAL A 15 -9.35 -9.49 -19.91
C VAL A 15 -9.46 -9.30 -21.42
N SER A 16 -9.21 -10.35 -22.21
CA SER A 16 -9.27 -10.30 -23.67
C SER A 16 -10.64 -9.81 -24.15
N GLY A 17 -10.63 -8.79 -25.00
CA GLY A 17 -11.85 -8.21 -25.55
C GLY A 17 -12.63 -7.33 -24.58
N ARG A 18 -12.12 -7.09 -23.38
CA ARG A 18 -12.74 -6.22 -22.39
C ARG A 18 -11.94 -4.95 -22.19
N ARG A 19 -12.65 -3.88 -21.84
CA ARG A 19 -12.03 -2.63 -21.44
C ARG A 19 -11.64 -2.71 -19.95
N VAL A 20 -10.41 -2.33 -19.61
CA VAL A 20 -9.98 -2.25 -18.22
C VAL A 20 -10.05 -0.79 -17.78
N GLU A 21 -10.80 -0.52 -16.73
CA GLU A 21 -10.87 0.79 -16.08
C GLU A 21 -10.29 0.69 -14.68
N TYR A 22 -9.74 1.79 -14.19
CA TYR A 22 -9.10 1.82 -12.88
C TYR A 22 -9.75 2.84 -11.97
N VAL A 23 -9.92 2.46 -10.69
CA VAL A 23 -10.22 3.38 -9.60
C VAL A 23 -8.96 3.57 -8.76
N GLU A 24 -8.64 4.81 -8.46
CA GLU A 24 -7.47 5.15 -7.67
C GLU A 24 -7.80 5.10 -6.18
N ILE A 25 -7.11 4.25 -5.43
CA ILE A 25 -7.23 4.11 -3.98
C ILE A 25 -5.86 4.41 -3.38
N GLN A 26 -5.75 5.52 -2.64
CA GLN A 26 -4.54 5.88 -1.92
C GLN A 26 -4.28 4.88 -0.78
N TRP A 27 -3.02 4.67 -0.41
CA TRP A 27 -2.67 3.69 0.61
C TRP A 27 -3.40 3.92 1.94
N HIS A 28 -3.60 5.18 2.34
CA HIS A 28 -4.28 5.55 3.59
C HIS A 28 -5.80 5.34 3.56
N GLU A 29 -6.38 5.19 2.37
CA GLU A 29 -7.80 4.87 2.16
C GLU A 29 -8.05 3.37 2.03
N ALA A 30 -7.00 2.59 1.79
CA ALA A 30 -7.10 1.19 1.37
C ALA A 30 -7.88 0.30 2.36
N PHE A 31 -7.88 0.66 3.63
CA PHE A 31 -8.51 -0.12 4.71
C PHE A 31 -9.91 0.38 5.08
N LYS A 32 -10.46 1.33 4.33
CA LYS A 32 -11.85 1.78 4.51
C LYS A 32 -12.80 0.86 3.74
N LYS A 33 -13.98 0.62 4.32
CA LYS A 33 -15.01 -0.24 3.73
C LYS A 33 -15.78 0.46 2.61
N ILE A 34 -15.93 1.77 2.71
CA ILE A 34 -16.83 2.55 1.84
C ILE A 34 -16.03 3.60 1.09
N HIS A 35 -16.20 3.58 -0.23
CA HIS A 35 -15.61 4.58 -1.13
C HIS A 35 -16.63 5.02 -2.18
N ARG A 36 -16.47 6.26 -2.63
CA ARG A 36 -17.13 6.76 -3.82
C ARG A 36 -16.04 7.29 -4.74
N LYS A 37 -15.90 6.69 -5.90
CA LYS A 37 -14.80 6.95 -6.83
C LYS A 37 -15.31 7.12 -8.25
N ILE A 38 -14.46 7.69 -9.08
CA ILE A 38 -14.68 7.79 -10.53
C ILE A 38 -13.51 7.07 -11.19
N THR A 39 -13.82 6.19 -12.15
CA THR A 39 -12.77 5.50 -12.91
C THR A 39 -12.01 6.47 -13.80
N ASP A 40 -10.85 6.06 -14.30
CA ASP A 40 -10.08 6.80 -15.29
C ASP A 40 -10.84 7.04 -16.61
N GLN A 41 -11.97 6.37 -16.81
CA GLN A 41 -12.87 6.55 -17.97
C GLN A 41 -14.14 7.35 -17.62
N GLY A 42 -14.21 7.90 -16.39
CA GLY A 42 -15.32 8.77 -15.97
C GLY A 42 -16.55 8.06 -15.41
N ARG A 43 -16.46 6.77 -15.10
CA ARG A 43 -17.57 6.00 -14.54
C ARG A 43 -17.63 6.20 -13.01
N GLU A 44 -18.79 6.52 -12.49
CA GLU A 44 -19.02 6.58 -11.05
C GLU A 44 -19.15 5.18 -10.45
N VAL A 45 -18.41 4.93 -9.39
CA VAL A 45 -18.36 3.63 -8.70
C VAL A 45 -18.50 3.84 -7.20
N GLY A 46 -19.49 3.17 -6.60
CA GLY A 46 -19.60 3.01 -5.16
C GLY A 46 -18.94 1.70 -4.75
N ILE A 47 -18.18 1.73 -3.69
CA ILE A 47 -17.50 0.55 -3.13
C ILE A 47 -17.98 0.38 -1.70
N ARG A 48 -18.46 -0.83 -1.37
CA ARG A 48 -18.88 -1.19 -0.02
C ARG A 48 -18.43 -2.61 0.28
N MET A 49 -17.26 -2.73 0.90
CA MET A 49 -16.66 -4.02 1.24
C MET A 49 -17.09 -4.51 2.62
N ASP A 50 -16.92 -5.80 2.88
CA ASP A 50 -17.12 -6.39 4.19
C ASP A 50 -15.93 -6.09 5.13
N ASP A 51 -15.96 -6.64 6.34
CA ASP A 51 -14.95 -6.37 7.37
C ASP A 51 -13.55 -6.91 7.01
N SER A 52 -13.43 -7.82 6.04
CA SER A 52 -12.13 -8.35 5.63
C SER A 52 -11.19 -7.27 5.11
N VAL A 53 -11.73 -6.22 4.50
CA VAL A 53 -10.94 -5.10 3.98
C VAL A 53 -10.25 -4.30 5.09
N LEU A 54 -10.78 -4.34 6.32
CA LEU A 54 -10.18 -3.64 7.46
C LEU A 54 -8.77 -4.13 7.80
N SER A 55 -8.46 -5.37 7.48
CA SER A 55 -7.12 -5.95 7.67
C SER A 55 -6.36 -6.20 6.37
N ARG A 56 -7.07 -6.59 5.31
CA ARG A 56 -6.46 -6.89 4.01
C ARG A 56 -6.14 -5.62 3.21
N GLY A 57 -7.06 -4.70 3.18
CA GLY A 57 -7.00 -3.51 2.33
C GLY A 57 -7.43 -3.78 0.88
N LEU A 58 -7.72 -2.69 0.17
CA LEU A 58 -7.88 -2.66 -1.29
C LEU A 58 -6.59 -2.11 -1.88
N PHE A 59 -5.93 -2.85 -2.76
CA PHE A 59 -4.65 -2.40 -3.31
C PHE A 59 -4.45 -2.82 -4.77
N GLN A 60 -3.36 -2.39 -5.34
CA GLN A 60 -3.00 -2.54 -6.74
C GLN A 60 -3.41 -3.88 -7.33
N GLY A 61 -4.21 -3.82 -8.39
CA GLY A 61 -4.61 -5.00 -9.17
C GLY A 61 -5.85 -5.72 -8.64
N ASP A 62 -6.44 -5.31 -7.51
CA ASP A 62 -7.69 -5.90 -7.04
C ASP A 62 -8.82 -5.58 -8.02
N VAL A 63 -9.50 -6.62 -8.51
CA VAL A 63 -10.66 -6.46 -9.40
C VAL A 63 -11.92 -6.39 -8.54
N ILE A 64 -12.67 -5.31 -8.71
CA ILE A 64 -13.89 -5.06 -7.92
C ILE A 64 -15.17 -5.18 -8.75
N TYR A 65 -15.05 -5.24 -10.08
CA TYR A 65 -16.17 -5.45 -10.98
C TYR A 65 -15.68 -6.09 -12.28
N ALA A 66 -16.46 -7.00 -12.84
CA ALA A 66 -16.19 -7.58 -14.14
C ALA A 66 -17.49 -8.03 -14.80
N ASP A 67 -17.63 -7.69 -16.09
CA ASP A 67 -18.66 -8.22 -16.97
C ASP A 67 -18.05 -8.54 -18.34
N GLU A 68 -18.87 -8.76 -19.36
CA GLU A 68 -18.39 -9.10 -20.70
C GLU A 68 -17.68 -7.95 -21.41
N GLU A 69 -17.92 -6.70 -21.01
CA GLU A 69 -17.43 -5.50 -21.68
C GLU A 69 -16.34 -4.79 -20.89
N VAL A 70 -16.43 -4.78 -19.56
CA VAL A 70 -15.56 -3.98 -18.71
C VAL A 70 -15.09 -4.73 -17.47
N VAL A 71 -13.86 -4.47 -17.09
CA VAL A 71 -13.25 -4.90 -15.82
C VAL A 71 -12.80 -3.64 -15.09
N ILE A 72 -13.16 -3.52 -13.82
CA ILE A 72 -12.72 -2.39 -12.99
C ILE A 72 -11.77 -2.91 -11.92
N ALA A 73 -10.57 -2.35 -11.91
CA ALA A 73 -9.50 -2.73 -10.98
C ALA A 73 -9.04 -1.53 -10.15
N VAL A 74 -8.45 -1.83 -9.01
CA VAL A 74 -7.85 -0.84 -8.13
C VAL A 74 -6.45 -0.49 -8.63
N SER A 75 -6.16 0.80 -8.68
CA SER A 75 -4.81 1.34 -8.87
C SER A 75 -4.37 2.03 -7.59
N THR A 76 -3.25 1.60 -7.02
CA THR A 76 -2.64 2.27 -5.87
C THR A 76 -1.53 3.18 -6.40
N PRO A 77 -1.69 4.51 -6.34
CA PRO A 77 -0.66 5.40 -6.86
C PRO A 77 0.60 5.36 -6.01
N PRO A 78 1.75 5.72 -6.58
CA PRO A 78 2.98 5.89 -5.80
C PRO A 78 2.80 6.94 -4.71
N CYS A 79 3.50 6.76 -3.61
CA CYS A 79 3.54 7.74 -2.52
C CYS A 79 4.98 7.98 -2.09
N GLU A 80 5.20 9.04 -1.31
CA GLU A 80 6.51 9.33 -0.74
C GLU A 80 6.84 8.32 0.36
N VAL A 81 7.98 7.66 0.22
CA VAL A 81 8.48 6.67 1.18
C VAL A 81 9.90 7.01 1.59
N ILE A 82 10.33 6.37 2.68
CA ILE A 82 11.73 6.33 3.09
C ILE A 82 12.25 4.92 2.81
N GLU A 83 13.25 4.81 1.97
CA GLU A 83 14.00 3.56 1.79
C GLU A 83 15.17 3.55 2.76
N ILE A 84 15.24 2.49 3.56
CA ILE A 84 16.20 2.36 4.64
C ILE A 84 17.12 1.18 4.34
N SER A 85 18.41 1.44 4.32
CA SER A 85 19.44 0.41 4.18
C SER A 85 20.40 0.47 5.36
N LEU A 86 21.02 -0.67 5.64
CA LEU A 86 22.03 -0.77 6.69
C LEU A 86 23.41 -0.77 6.02
N THR A 87 24.34 -0.01 6.59
CA THR A 87 25.71 -0.02 6.12
C THR A 87 26.40 -1.33 6.49
N GLU A 88 27.40 -1.73 5.72
CA GLU A 88 28.15 -2.96 5.97
C GLU A 88 28.68 -2.99 7.40
N GLY A 89 28.53 -4.12 8.07
CA GLY A 89 28.93 -4.31 9.46
C GLY A 89 27.93 -3.79 10.50
N HIS A 90 26.79 -3.24 10.07
CA HIS A 90 25.75 -2.68 10.95
C HIS A 90 24.41 -3.41 10.81
N GLU A 91 24.40 -4.64 10.33
CA GLU A 91 23.19 -5.42 10.07
C GLU A 91 22.33 -5.61 11.32
N MET A 92 22.95 -5.66 12.50
CA MET A 92 22.23 -5.74 13.78
C MET A 92 21.32 -4.54 14.05
N MET A 93 21.57 -3.42 13.39
CA MET A 93 20.76 -2.21 13.57
C MET A 93 19.37 -2.33 12.94
N ALA A 94 19.11 -3.38 12.15
CA ALA A 94 17.78 -3.69 11.64
C ALA A 94 16.75 -3.79 12.77
N ALA A 95 17.10 -4.43 13.89
CA ALA A 95 16.23 -4.56 15.05
C ALA A 95 15.84 -3.20 15.61
N LYS A 96 16.79 -2.27 15.71
CA LYS A 96 16.53 -0.91 16.20
C LYS A 96 15.65 -0.12 15.26
N VAL A 97 15.92 -0.20 13.94
CA VAL A 97 15.09 0.45 12.91
C VAL A 97 13.65 -0.01 13.00
N CYS A 98 13.43 -1.33 12.99
CA CYS A 98 12.10 -1.90 13.04
C CYS A 98 11.37 -1.58 14.36
N TYR A 99 12.09 -1.63 15.47
CA TYR A 99 11.52 -1.28 16.77
C TYR A 99 11.06 0.18 16.81
N GLU A 100 11.91 1.11 16.38
CA GLU A 100 11.61 2.54 16.42
C GLU A 100 10.44 2.91 15.49
N ILE A 101 10.40 2.33 14.31
CA ILE A 101 9.29 2.55 13.35
C ILE A 101 8.01 1.93 13.89
N GLY A 102 8.07 0.69 14.38
CA GLY A 102 6.92 -0.01 14.97
C GLY A 102 6.38 0.67 16.21
N ASN A 103 7.28 1.24 17.04
CA ASN A 103 6.89 1.97 18.24
C ASN A 103 6.08 3.25 17.93
N ARG A 104 6.24 3.79 16.74
CA ARG A 104 5.47 4.94 16.24
C ARG A 104 4.20 4.52 15.49
N HIS A 105 3.90 3.22 15.46
CA HIS A 105 2.77 2.63 14.73
C HIS A 105 2.77 2.97 13.24
N ALA A 106 3.94 3.24 12.68
CA ALA A 106 4.08 3.51 11.25
C ALA A 106 4.10 2.20 10.45
N PRO A 107 3.57 2.21 9.22
CA PRO A 107 3.66 1.05 8.34
C PRO A 107 5.11 0.72 8.00
N LEU A 108 5.42 -0.57 7.96
CA LEU A 108 6.76 -1.05 7.64
C LEU A 108 6.66 -2.20 6.64
N PHE A 109 7.48 -2.14 5.60
CA PHE A 109 7.49 -3.11 4.50
C PHE A 109 8.91 -3.58 4.22
N TRP A 110 9.02 -4.81 3.71
CA TRP A 110 10.24 -5.27 3.07
C TRP A 110 10.43 -4.51 1.75
N GLY A 111 11.62 -3.99 1.53
CA GLY A 111 12.03 -3.39 0.25
C GLY A 111 12.87 -4.36 -0.57
N GLU A 112 13.41 -3.85 -1.68
CA GLU A 112 14.36 -4.58 -2.52
C GLU A 112 15.76 -4.57 -1.90
N ASN A 113 16.55 -5.63 -2.15
CA ASN A 113 17.97 -5.72 -1.77
C ASN A 113 18.22 -5.46 -0.27
N ASP A 114 17.47 -6.16 0.59
CA ASP A 114 17.59 -6.08 2.05
C ASP A 114 17.32 -4.67 2.62
N THR A 115 16.48 -3.90 1.94
CA THR A 115 16.04 -2.60 2.43
C THR A 115 14.70 -2.71 3.17
N TYR A 116 14.35 -1.64 3.89
CA TYR A 116 13.05 -1.48 4.54
C TYR A 116 12.38 -0.23 3.99
N ILE A 117 11.06 -0.27 3.91
CA ILE A 117 10.26 0.85 3.41
C ILE A 117 9.28 1.28 4.49
N THR A 118 9.22 2.57 4.76
CA THR A 118 8.16 3.18 5.57
C THR A 118 7.64 4.44 4.87
N ILE A 119 6.50 4.95 5.33
CA ILE A 119 5.91 6.17 4.77
C ILE A 119 6.76 7.37 5.18
N TYR A 120 7.00 8.28 4.24
CA TYR A 120 7.74 9.49 4.50
C TYR A 120 6.92 10.49 5.32
N ASP A 121 7.52 11.00 6.37
CA ASP A 121 7.25 12.31 6.95
C ASP A 121 8.57 12.86 7.51
N GLU A 122 8.64 14.17 7.75
CA GLU A 122 9.88 14.79 8.22
C GLU A 122 10.36 14.25 9.58
N PRO A 123 9.50 14.07 10.60
CA PRO A 123 9.93 13.48 11.87
C PRO A 123 10.48 12.06 11.73
N MET A 124 9.85 11.24 10.90
CA MET A 124 10.31 9.87 10.63
C MET A 124 11.69 9.88 9.96
N MET A 125 11.85 10.70 8.93
CA MET A 125 13.14 10.83 8.23
C MET A 125 14.24 11.30 9.17
N ALA A 126 13.96 12.28 10.03
CA ALA A 126 14.90 12.77 11.01
C ALA A 126 15.30 11.69 12.04
N MET A 127 14.33 10.92 12.52
CA MET A 127 14.57 9.85 13.48
C MET A 127 15.43 8.74 12.87
N VAL A 128 15.06 8.24 11.71
CA VAL A 128 15.75 7.13 11.05
C VAL A 128 17.19 7.53 10.68
N SER A 129 17.37 8.75 10.19
CA SER A 129 18.68 9.27 9.78
C SER A 129 19.67 9.40 10.94
N ARG A 130 19.19 9.44 12.18
CA ARG A 130 20.04 9.52 13.39
C ARG A 130 20.50 8.17 13.90
N ILE A 131 19.94 7.08 13.37
CA ILE A 131 20.34 5.75 13.84
C ILE A 131 21.70 5.41 13.24
N HIS A 132 22.65 5.07 14.10
CA HIS A 132 24.01 4.71 13.67
C HIS A 132 24.01 3.52 12.71
N GLY A 133 24.76 3.61 11.63
CA GLY A 133 24.86 2.53 10.64
C GLY A 133 23.68 2.41 9.69
N VAL A 134 22.80 3.40 9.66
CA VAL A 134 21.58 3.42 8.83
C VAL A 134 21.70 4.50 7.77
N ARG A 135 21.29 4.16 6.56
CA ARG A 135 21.15 5.10 5.45
C ARG A 135 19.67 5.20 5.09
N ALA A 136 19.16 6.41 5.01
CA ALA A 136 17.77 6.69 4.68
C ALA A 136 17.67 7.59 3.46
N GLU A 137 16.77 7.24 2.54
CA GLU A 137 16.57 7.99 1.30
C GLU A 137 15.07 8.19 1.06
N LYS A 138 14.67 9.43 0.80
CA LYS A 138 13.31 9.74 0.38
C LYS A 138 13.14 9.41 -1.10
N LYS A 139 12.08 8.68 -1.43
CA LYS A 139 11.74 8.39 -2.83
C LYS A 139 10.25 8.18 -3.03
N MET A 140 9.83 8.15 -4.30
CA MET A 140 8.47 7.76 -4.67
C MET A 140 8.44 6.26 -4.97
N ALA A 141 7.48 5.56 -4.40
CA ALA A 141 7.30 4.13 -4.67
C ALA A 141 5.84 3.70 -4.49
N LYS A 142 5.45 2.66 -5.20
CA LYS A 142 4.20 1.96 -4.94
C LYS A 142 4.40 1.02 -3.76
N LEU A 143 3.47 1.04 -2.81
CA LEU A 143 3.49 0.11 -1.69
C LEU A 143 2.98 -1.26 -2.13
N ASP A 144 3.71 -2.29 -1.78
CA ASP A 144 3.29 -3.69 -1.95
C ASP A 144 2.83 -4.22 -0.59
N PHE A 145 1.52 -4.36 -0.41
CA PHE A 145 0.93 -4.80 0.86
C PHE A 145 1.27 -6.25 1.21
N ASP A 146 1.65 -7.07 0.23
CA ASP A 146 2.10 -8.43 0.47
C ASP A 146 3.49 -8.47 1.14
N LYS A 147 4.23 -7.38 1.08
CA LYS A 147 5.54 -7.22 1.72
C LYS A 147 5.46 -6.53 3.08
N ARG A 148 4.31 -6.46 3.71
CA ARG A 148 4.18 -5.86 5.03
C ARG A 148 4.93 -6.64 6.09
N ILE A 149 5.66 -5.91 6.92
CA ILE A 149 6.22 -6.43 8.17
C ILE A 149 5.24 -6.18 9.31
N SER A 150 4.61 -5.00 9.32
CA SER A 150 3.58 -4.65 10.31
C SER A 150 2.29 -5.44 10.05
N ALA A 151 1.62 -5.89 11.12
CA ALA A 151 0.41 -6.70 11.03
C ALA A 151 -0.78 -5.91 10.45
N ALA A 152 -0.78 -4.59 10.59
CA ALA A 152 -1.85 -3.73 10.08
C ALA A 152 -1.30 -2.35 9.73
N ILE A 153 -1.88 -1.75 8.67
CA ILE A 153 -1.60 -0.36 8.29
C ILE A 153 -2.79 0.46 8.79
N HIS A 154 -3.00 0.48 10.11
CA HIS A 154 -4.06 1.30 10.67
C HIS A 154 -3.48 2.59 11.22
N ASN A 155 -4.09 3.71 10.84
CA ASN A 155 -4.03 4.89 11.66
C ASN A 155 -4.90 4.61 12.90
N HIS A 156 -4.28 4.16 13.97
CA HIS A 156 -4.94 4.16 15.26
C HIS A 156 -5.11 5.61 15.68
N HIS A 157 -6.31 6.11 15.50
CA HIS A 157 -6.73 7.32 16.18
C HIS A 157 -6.99 6.93 17.65
N HIS A 158 -6.06 7.27 18.47
CA HIS A 158 -6.26 7.24 19.92
C HIS A 158 -6.89 8.54 20.38
#